data_a659af19566dca2eed14d12015fca5b4
#
_entry.id   a659af19566dca2eed14d12015fca5b4
#
_cell.length_a   1.000
_cell.length_b   1.000
_cell.length_c   1.000
_cell.angle_alpha   90.00
_cell.angle_beta   90.00
_cell.angle_gamma   90.00
#
_symmetry.space_group_name_H-M   'P 1'
#
loop_
_entity.id
_entity.type
_entity.pdbx_description
1 polymer ?
#
loop_
_entity_poly.entity_id
_entity_poly.type
_entity_poly.pdbx_seq_one_letter_code
_entity_poly.pdbx_strand_id
1 'polypeptide(L)'
;MVKQIERILSVERVEDLIAVFGSFDENIRRIEDELEVKIVNRGTDLKVSGDEENVDKAIRTLEGLLALSAKGEIIDEQRVRYLITLVREGNDDSISQMAKDVVCITAKGKPIKAKTVGQQKYMKAIQKNTITIGVGPAGTGKTYLAVAAAVAAFRERTVNRIILTRPAVEAGERLGFLPGDLQNKVDPYLRPLYDALYDMLGAETFQKYQERGSIEVAPLAYMRGRTLDDSFIILDEAQNTTKEQMKMFLTRLGFGSKIVITGDVTQIDLPDDKTSGLKDAVRVLDGIKDIAICRLSAADVVRHALVQEIINAYEKSAQKQDNNKVNSGFKGKYKRKN
;
A
#
# COMPACT_ATOMS: atom_id res chain seq x y z
N MET A 1 -15.17 37.46 9.28
CA MET A 1 -15.51 37.51 7.83
C MET A 1 -14.42 36.76 7.13
N VAL A 2 -14.74 35.66 6.46
CA VAL A 2 -13.77 34.92 5.67
C VAL A 2 -13.48 35.72 4.41
N LYS A 3 -12.20 35.94 4.10
CA LYS A 3 -11.77 36.79 2.97
C LYS A 3 -11.85 35.98 1.69
N GLN A 4 -12.82 36.29 0.85
CA GLN A 4 -12.92 35.71 -0.48
C GLN A 4 -11.88 36.34 -1.42
N ILE A 5 -11.11 35.48 -2.08
CA ILE A 5 -10.09 35.87 -3.04
C ILE A 5 -10.25 35.14 -4.37
N GLU A 6 -9.60 35.66 -5.38
CA GLU A 6 -9.43 35.02 -6.68
C GLU A 6 -7.94 34.92 -7.02
N ARG A 7 -7.51 33.78 -7.54
CA ARG A 7 -6.18 33.58 -8.13
C ARG A 7 -6.28 32.99 -9.52
N ILE A 8 -5.32 33.32 -10.37
CA ILE A 8 -5.19 32.79 -11.72
C ILE A 8 -3.94 31.94 -11.78
N LEU A 9 -4.09 30.71 -12.28
CA LEU A 9 -3.01 29.78 -12.60
C LEU A 9 -2.95 29.62 -14.11
N SER A 10 -1.87 30.07 -14.74
CA SER A 10 -1.64 29.93 -16.17
C SER A 10 -0.96 28.60 -16.48
N VAL A 11 -1.47 27.88 -17.49
CA VAL A 11 -0.99 26.57 -17.91
C VAL A 11 -0.28 26.69 -19.25
N GLU A 12 0.95 26.20 -19.35
CA GLU A 12 1.74 26.36 -20.59
C GLU A 12 1.26 25.46 -21.73
N ARG A 13 0.77 24.24 -21.39
CA ARG A 13 0.40 23.20 -22.35
C ARG A 13 -1.06 22.80 -22.19
N VAL A 14 -1.82 22.88 -23.29
CA VAL A 14 -3.24 22.50 -23.30
C VAL A 14 -3.44 21.02 -23.01
N GLU A 15 -2.50 20.15 -23.41
CA GLU A 15 -2.55 18.72 -23.14
C GLU A 15 -2.53 18.41 -21.63
N ASP A 16 -1.71 19.15 -20.86
CA ASP A 16 -1.65 19.02 -19.41
C ASP A 16 -2.94 19.49 -18.74
N LEU A 17 -3.55 20.55 -19.30
CA LEU A 17 -4.85 21.03 -18.86
C LEU A 17 -5.93 19.95 -19.04
N ILE A 18 -6.02 19.34 -20.24
CA ILE A 18 -6.99 18.28 -20.55
C ILE A 18 -6.77 17.08 -19.59
N ALA A 19 -5.52 16.68 -19.36
CA ALA A 19 -5.20 15.58 -18.45
C ALA A 19 -5.63 15.87 -17.01
N VAL A 20 -5.44 17.10 -16.53
CA VAL A 20 -5.84 17.53 -15.18
C VAL A 20 -7.36 17.61 -15.04
N PHE A 21 -8.08 18.02 -16.08
CA PHE A 21 -9.54 18.07 -16.06
C PHE A 21 -10.17 16.68 -15.95
N GLY A 22 -9.59 15.69 -16.62
CA GLY A 22 -10.14 14.35 -16.69
C GLY A 22 -11.38 14.25 -17.57
N SER A 23 -12.01 13.09 -17.60
CA SER A 23 -13.22 12.86 -18.39
C SER A 23 -14.38 13.67 -17.81
N PHE A 24 -15.04 14.47 -18.65
CA PHE A 24 -16.19 15.31 -18.25
C PHE A 24 -15.90 16.22 -17.04
N ASP A 25 -14.69 16.74 -16.92
CA ASP A 25 -14.22 17.63 -15.83
C ASP A 25 -14.33 17.01 -14.43
N GLU A 26 -14.34 15.69 -14.34
CA GLU A 26 -14.54 14.95 -13.07
C GLU A 26 -13.49 15.29 -12.01
N ASN A 27 -12.25 15.52 -12.41
CA ASN A 27 -11.16 15.86 -11.50
C ASN A 27 -11.33 17.28 -10.93
N ILE A 28 -11.72 18.23 -11.79
CA ILE A 28 -11.95 19.63 -11.37
C ILE A 28 -13.13 19.72 -10.41
N ARG A 29 -14.25 19.07 -10.73
CA ARG A 29 -15.42 19.03 -9.83
C ARG A 29 -15.05 18.49 -8.46
N ARG A 30 -14.21 17.46 -8.42
CA ARG A 30 -13.73 16.89 -7.16
C ARG A 30 -12.90 17.89 -6.35
N ILE A 31 -11.98 18.62 -7.01
CA ILE A 31 -11.19 19.67 -6.35
C ILE A 31 -12.11 20.77 -5.80
N GLU A 32 -13.11 21.18 -6.59
CA GLU A 32 -14.11 22.16 -6.17
C GLU A 32 -14.89 21.70 -4.93
N ASP A 33 -15.39 20.47 -4.96
CA ASP A 33 -16.21 19.89 -3.87
C ASP A 33 -15.39 19.66 -2.60
N GLU A 34 -14.17 19.10 -2.74
CA GLU A 34 -13.35 18.75 -1.57
C GLU A 34 -12.65 19.97 -0.95
N LEU A 35 -12.31 20.99 -1.71
CA LEU A 35 -11.63 22.21 -1.23
C LEU A 35 -12.56 23.42 -1.12
N GLU A 36 -13.85 23.26 -1.41
CA GLU A 36 -14.87 24.32 -1.32
C GLU A 36 -14.47 25.59 -2.09
N VAL A 37 -13.99 25.39 -3.33
CA VAL A 37 -13.58 26.46 -4.25
C VAL A 37 -14.36 26.38 -5.55
N LYS A 38 -14.32 27.44 -6.36
CA LYS A 38 -14.83 27.42 -7.72
C LYS A 38 -13.69 27.62 -8.71
N ILE A 39 -13.63 26.75 -9.73
CA ILE A 39 -12.60 26.74 -10.75
C ILE A 39 -13.24 27.01 -12.12
N VAL A 40 -12.81 28.05 -12.81
CA VAL A 40 -13.31 28.42 -14.13
C VAL A 40 -12.15 28.45 -15.11
N ASN A 41 -12.28 27.70 -16.21
CA ASN A 41 -11.30 27.69 -17.28
C ASN A 41 -11.57 28.85 -18.26
N ARG A 42 -10.52 29.60 -18.61
CA ARG A 42 -10.53 30.62 -19.64
C ARG A 42 -9.32 30.46 -20.55
N GLY A 43 -9.46 29.61 -21.56
CA GLY A 43 -8.34 29.25 -22.43
C GLY A 43 -7.27 28.43 -21.71
N THR A 44 -6.09 29.00 -21.50
CA THR A 44 -4.99 28.38 -20.74
C THR A 44 -4.94 28.81 -19.29
N ASP A 45 -5.85 29.70 -18.86
CA ASP A 45 -5.87 30.23 -17.50
C ASP A 45 -6.97 29.55 -16.67
N LEU A 46 -6.60 29.07 -15.49
CA LEU A 46 -7.50 28.53 -14.47
C LEU A 46 -7.73 29.62 -13.41
N LYS A 47 -8.93 30.14 -13.33
CA LYS A 47 -9.35 31.08 -12.30
C LYS A 47 -9.94 30.31 -11.13
N VAL A 48 -9.31 30.38 -9.96
CA VAL A 48 -9.74 29.73 -8.72
C VAL A 48 -10.25 30.81 -7.76
N SER A 49 -11.47 30.63 -7.23
CA SER A 49 -12.13 31.57 -6.32
C SER A 49 -12.72 30.85 -5.11
N GLY A 50 -12.63 31.47 -3.94
CA GLY A 50 -13.11 30.94 -2.67
C GLY A 50 -12.42 31.59 -1.49
N ASP A 51 -12.44 30.93 -0.34
CA ASP A 51 -11.71 31.35 0.86
C ASP A 51 -10.20 31.30 0.64
N GLU A 52 -9.46 32.25 1.17
CA GLU A 52 -8.02 32.43 0.93
C GLU A 52 -7.23 31.13 1.18
N GLU A 53 -7.46 30.43 2.30
CA GLU A 53 -6.80 29.17 2.64
C GLU A 53 -7.16 28.04 1.65
N ASN A 54 -8.43 27.96 1.26
CA ASN A 54 -8.90 26.94 0.33
C ASN A 54 -8.41 27.17 -1.09
N VAL A 55 -8.35 28.44 -1.53
CA VAL A 55 -7.78 28.82 -2.83
C VAL A 55 -6.30 28.49 -2.89
N ASP A 56 -5.53 28.73 -1.83
CA ASP A 56 -4.12 28.35 -1.76
C ASP A 56 -3.92 26.84 -1.87
N LYS A 57 -4.74 26.07 -1.19
CA LYS A 57 -4.71 24.60 -1.28
C LYS A 57 -5.07 24.12 -2.69
N ALA A 58 -6.09 24.72 -3.31
CA ALA A 58 -6.50 24.36 -4.67
C ALA A 58 -5.41 24.67 -5.70
N ILE A 59 -4.78 25.84 -5.63
CA ILE A 59 -3.65 26.21 -6.50
C ILE A 59 -2.51 25.19 -6.36
N ARG A 60 -2.05 24.89 -5.16
CA ARG A 60 -0.98 23.90 -4.93
C ARG A 60 -1.34 22.52 -5.44
N THR A 61 -2.61 22.10 -5.29
CA THR A 61 -3.09 20.83 -5.84
C THR A 61 -3.02 20.84 -7.37
N LEU A 62 -3.50 21.89 -8.02
CA LEU A 62 -3.47 22.04 -9.48
C LEU A 62 -2.03 22.08 -10.01
N GLU A 63 -1.14 22.86 -9.40
CA GLU A 63 0.29 22.92 -9.75
C GLU A 63 0.94 21.53 -9.64
N GLY A 64 0.63 20.78 -8.59
CA GLY A 64 1.10 19.42 -8.40
C GLY A 64 0.62 18.47 -9.50
N LEU A 65 -0.66 18.52 -9.88
CA LEU A 65 -1.24 17.72 -10.96
C LEU A 65 -0.61 18.08 -12.31
N LEU A 66 -0.45 19.36 -12.61
CA LEU A 66 0.19 19.84 -13.84
C LEU A 66 1.65 19.38 -13.93
N ALA A 67 2.40 19.46 -12.82
CA ALA A 67 3.77 18.99 -12.76
C ALA A 67 3.91 17.46 -12.98
N LEU A 68 2.93 16.67 -12.55
CA LEU A 68 2.86 15.23 -12.80
C LEU A 68 2.49 14.95 -14.26
N SER A 69 1.49 15.66 -14.83
CA SER A 69 1.10 15.54 -16.23
C SER A 69 2.25 15.87 -17.18
N ALA A 70 2.96 16.97 -16.94
CA ALA A 70 4.12 17.38 -17.74
C ALA A 70 5.24 16.32 -17.77
N LYS A 71 5.30 15.42 -16.79
CA LYS A 71 6.21 14.27 -16.73
C LYS A 71 5.63 12.98 -17.33
N GLY A 72 4.46 13.06 -17.97
CA GLY A 72 3.79 11.93 -18.61
C GLY A 72 3.07 10.99 -17.65
N GLU A 73 2.82 11.41 -16.41
CA GLU A 73 2.04 10.63 -15.46
C GLU A 73 0.54 10.71 -15.78
N ILE A 74 -0.16 9.57 -15.63
CA ILE A 74 -1.61 9.53 -15.78
C ILE A 74 -2.26 10.19 -14.56
N ILE A 75 -3.11 11.18 -14.80
CA ILE A 75 -3.90 11.83 -13.76
C ILE A 75 -5.22 11.08 -13.62
N ASP A 76 -5.28 10.18 -12.65
CA ASP A 76 -6.48 9.44 -12.25
C ASP A 76 -7.12 10.04 -10.98
N GLU A 77 -8.36 9.65 -10.70
CA GLU A 77 -9.12 10.11 -9.53
C GLU A 77 -8.36 9.89 -8.21
N GLN A 78 -7.67 8.76 -8.07
CA GLN A 78 -6.93 8.41 -6.87
C GLN A 78 -5.77 9.38 -6.64
N ARG A 79 -5.11 9.79 -7.72
CA ARG A 79 -4.01 10.74 -7.67
C ARG A 79 -4.48 12.14 -7.28
N VAL A 80 -5.64 12.57 -7.81
CA VAL A 80 -6.27 13.85 -7.43
C VAL A 80 -6.58 13.86 -5.93
N ARG A 81 -7.29 12.86 -5.42
CA ARG A 81 -7.61 12.73 -3.98
C ARG A 81 -6.37 12.71 -3.11
N TYR A 82 -5.36 11.99 -3.56
CA TYR A 82 -4.11 11.91 -2.82
C TYR A 82 -3.39 13.26 -2.72
N LEU A 83 -3.31 14.01 -3.83
CA LEU A 83 -2.71 15.34 -3.80
C LEU A 83 -3.50 16.32 -2.92
N ILE A 84 -4.82 16.30 -2.97
CA ILE A 84 -5.66 17.08 -2.06
C ILE A 84 -5.30 16.77 -0.58
N THR A 85 -5.15 15.48 -0.24
CA THR A 85 -4.77 15.07 1.11
C THR A 85 -3.38 15.58 1.49
N LEU A 86 -2.38 15.44 0.60
CA LEU A 86 -1.02 15.93 0.84
C LEU A 86 -0.98 17.43 1.10
N VAL A 87 -1.69 18.21 0.28
CA VAL A 87 -1.75 19.66 0.41
C VAL A 87 -2.46 20.06 1.72
N ARG A 88 -3.51 19.36 2.12
CA ARG A 88 -4.18 19.58 3.42
C ARG A 88 -3.26 19.31 4.61
N GLU A 89 -2.37 18.34 4.49
CA GLU A 89 -1.39 17.96 5.52
C GLU A 89 -0.10 18.77 5.47
N GLY A 90 0.09 19.66 4.47
CA GLY A 90 1.30 20.46 4.29
C GLY A 90 2.52 19.65 3.81
N ASN A 91 2.29 18.50 3.14
CA ASN A 91 3.34 17.57 2.67
C ASN A 91 3.60 17.65 1.16
N ASP A 92 3.18 18.70 0.50
CA ASP A 92 3.19 18.87 -0.96
C ASP A 92 4.59 19.02 -1.59
N ASP A 93 5.62 19.38 -0.83
CA ASP A 93 7.01 19.45 -1.33
C ASP A 93 7.53 18.13 -1.94
N SER A 94 6.90 17.02 -1.58
CA SER A 94 7.30 15.68 -2.06
C SER A 94 6.75 15.32 -3.44
N ILE A 95 5.83 16.10 -4.00
CA ILE A 95 5.13 15.81 -5.28
C ILE A 95 6.12 15.70 -6.45
N SER A 96 7.12 16.58 -6.50
CA SER A 96 8.11 16.60 -7.59
C SER A 96 9.04 15.37 -7.62
N GLN A 97 9.21 14.69 -6.49
CA GLN A 97 10.02 13.47 -6.37
C GLN A 97 9.27 12.22 -6.81
N MET A 98 7.93 12.23 -6.75
CA MET A 98 7.09 11.06 -7.06
C MET A 98 7.13 10.64 -8.53
N ALA A 99 7.47 11.54 -9.44
CA ALA A 99 7.45 11.27 -10.88
C ALA A 99 8.75 10.62 -11.41
N LYS A 100 9.81 10.49 -10.60
CA LYS A 100 11.12 10.07 -11.09
C LYS A 100 11.44 8.57 -10.91
N ASP A 101 10.82 7.87 -9.97
CA ASP A 101 11.31 6.57 -9.51
C ASP A 101 10.45 5.41 -10.05
N VAL A 102 10.75 4.92 -11.26
CA VAL A 102 10.22 3.64 -11.75
C VAL A 102 10.91 2.52 -10.97
N VAL A 103 10.11 1.74 -10.21
CA VAL A 103 10.60 0.59 -9.44
C VAL A 103 10.84 -0.61 -10.36
N CYS A 104 9.87 -0.90 -11.22
CA CYS A 104 9.86 -2.05 -12.11
C CYS A 104 8.96 -1.76 -13.31
N ILE A 105 9.14 -2.49 -14.40
CA ILE A 105 8.21 -2.48 -15.55
C ILE A 105 7.50 -3.83 -15.59
N THR A 106 6.17 -3.82 -15.68
CA THR A 106 5.35 -5.04 -15.79
C THR A 106 5.60 -5.77 -17.12
N ALA A 107 5.15 -7.02 -17.23
CA ALA A 107 5.22 -7.78 -18.48
C ALA A 107 4.48 -7.10 -19.66
N LYS A 108 3.49 -6.25 -19.35
CA LYS A 108 2.73 -5.47 -20.34
C LYS A 108 3.35 -4.09 -20.64
N GLY A 109 4.57 -3.82 -20.17
CA GLY A 109 5.27 -2.55 -20.40
C GLY A 109 4.81 -1.38 -19.50
N LYS A 110 3.93 -1.62 -18.51
CA LYS A 110 3.46 -0.57 -17.60
C LYS A 110 4.48 -0.32 -16.48
N PRO A 111 4.91 0.94 -16.25
CA PRO A 111 5.84 1.25 -15.17
C PRO A 111 5.13 1.19 -13.80
N ILE A 112 5.78 0.55 -12.83
CA ILE A 112 5.38 0.52 -11.43
C ILE A 112 6.16 1.62 -10.70
N LYS A 113 5.43 2.52 -10.07
CA LYS A 113 5.97 3.64 -9.30
C LYS A 113 5.29 3.75 -7.95
N ALA A 114 5.98 4.32 -6.98
CA ALA A 114 5.36 4.73 -5.72
C ALA A 114 4.34 5.83 -6.00
N LYS A 115 3.09 5.62 -5.58
CA LYS A 115 1.97 6.56 -5.80
C LYS A 115 1.78 7.54 -4.64
N THR A 116 2.39 7.24 -3.48
CA THR A 116 2.25 8.03 -2.25
C THR A 116 3.61 8.27 -1.59
N VAL A 117 3.69 9.29 -0.73
CA VAL A 117 4.92 9.58 0.02
C VAL A 117 5.31 8.43 0.96
N GLY A 118 4.31 7.77 1.60
CA GLY A 118 4.56 6.59 2.41
C GLY A 118 5.15 5.45 1.58
N GLN A 119 4.60 5.19 0.39
CA GLN A 119 5.15 4.21 -0.55
C GLN A 119 6.57 4.57 -1.00
N GLN A 120 6.89 5.85 -1.25
CA GLN A 120 8.25 6.27 -1.59
C GLN A 120 9.24 6.02 -0.45
N LYS A 121 8.86 6.39 0.79
CA LYS A 121 9.68 6.12 1.98
C LYS A 121 9.93 4.63 2.13
N TYR A 122 8.91 3.80 1.90
CA TYR A 122 8.99 2.35 1.93
C TYR A 122 9.95 1.81 0.85
N MET A 123 9.85 2.27 -0.39
CA MET A 123 10.76 1.86 -1.46
C MET A 123 12.22 2.27 -1.19
N LYS A 124 12.43 3.49 -0.70
CA LYS A 124 13.77 3.95 -0.29
C LYS A 124 14.34 3.12 0.87
N ALA A 125 13.49 2.70 1.81
CA ALA A 125 13.89 1.83 2.90
C ALA A 125 14.30 0.45 2.41
N ILE A 126 13.52 -0.16 1.49
CA ILE A 126 13.87 -1.45 0.86
C ILE A 126 15.21 -1.38 0.14
N GLN A 127 15.48 -0.30 -0.59
CA GLN A 127 16.75 -0.14 -1.28
C GLN A 127 17.94 -0.06 -0.33
N LYS A 128 17.81 0.69 0.78
CA LYS A 128 18.92 1.06 1.67
C LYS A 128 19.22 0.04 2.75
N ASN A 129 18.25 -0.80 3.17
CA ASN A 129 18.41 -1.68 4.31
C ASN A 129 18.33 -3.15 3.92
N THR A 130 18.99 -4.01 4.68
CA THR A 130 18.94 -5.46 4.53
C THR A 130 17.59 -6.02 4.95
N ILE A 131 17.00 -5.50 6.02
CA ILE A 131 15.65 -5.89 6.47
C ILE A 131 14.74 -4.68 6.45
N THR A 132 13.57 -4.80 5.82
CA THR A 132 12.54 -3.77 5.83
C THR A 132 11.20 -4.36 6.27
N ILE A 133 10.59 -3.76 7.29
CA ILE A 133 9.28 -4.15 7.80
C ILE A 133 8.26 -3.08 7.39
N GLY A 134 7.36 -3.42 6.48
CA GLY A 134 6.27 -2.57 6.02
C GLY A 134 4.96 -2.90 6.74
N VAL A 135 4.51 -1.99 7.60
CA VAL A 135 3.26 -2.14 8.38
C VAL A 135 2.24 -1.10 7.96
N GLY A 136 1.00 -1.51 7.80
CA GLY A 136 -0.10 -0.57 7.49
C GLY A 136 -1.34 -1.26 6.95
N PRO A 137 -2.42 -0.51 6.70
CA PRO A 137 -3.70 -1.05 6.25
C PRO A 137 -3.61 -1.81 4.94
N ALA A 138 -4.57 -2.71 4.71
CA ALA A 138 -4.74 -3.36 3.42
C ALA A 138 -4.99 -2.33 2.30
N GLY A 139 -4.46 -2.57 1.09
CA GLY A 139 -4.60 -1.66 -0.05
C GLY A 139 -3.54 -0.56 -0.14
N THR A 140 -2.58 -0.49 0.78
CA THR A 140 -1.44 0.44 0.70
C THR A 140 -0.31 -0.02 -0.24
N GLY A 141 -0.48 -1.17 -0.92
CA GLY A 141 0.47 -1.67 -1.92
C GLY A 141 1.74 -2.30 -1.37
N LYS A 142 1.83 -2.59 -0.05
CA LYS A 142 3.03 -3.14 0.61
C LYS A 142 3.61 -4.35 -0.12
N THR A 143 2.80 -5.39 -0.28
CA THR A 143 3.20 -6.66 -0.91
C THR A 143 3.54 -6.47 -2.37
N TYR A 144 2.70 -5.73 -3.11
CA TYR A 144 2.90 -5.47 -4.53
C TYR A 144 4.22 -4.72 -4.80
N LEU A 145 4.52 -3.68 -4.02
CA LEU A 145 5.76 -2.92 -4.13
C LEU A 145 6.99 -3.73 -3.68
N ALA A 146 6.85 -4.59 -2.66
CA ALA A 146 7.92 -5.51 -2.27
C ALA A 146 8.25 -6.49 -3.39
N VAL A 147 7.24 -7.06 -4.06
CA VAL A 147 7.43 -7.95 -5.21
C VAL A 147 8.06 -7.18 -6.39
N ALA A 148 7.64 -5.93 -6.65
CA ALA A 148 8.25 -5.09 -7.67
C ALA A 148 9.74 -4.84 -7.39
N ALA A 149 10.11 -4.55 -6.14
CA ALA A 149 11.50 -4.39 -5.73
C ALA A 149 12.30 -5.69 -5.90
N ALA A 150 11.71 -6.84 -5.55
CA ALA A 150 12.35 -8.14 -5.72
C ALA A 150 12.62 -8.46 -7.19
N VAL A 151 11.64 -8.21 -8.07
CA VAL A 151 11.80 -8.43 -9.52
C VAL A 151 12.84 -7.47 -10.10
N ALA A 152 12.89 -6.21 -9.66
CA ALA A 152 13.92 -5.25 -10.06
C ALA A 152 15.32 -5.77 -9.66
N ALA A 153 15.52 -6.11 -8.39
CA ALA A 153 16.77 -6.64 -7.86
C ALA A 153 17.22 -7.92 -8.58
N PHE A 154 16.29 -8.81 -8.92
CA PHE A 154 16.56 -10.03 -9.67
C PHE A 154 16.97 -9.73 -11.13
N ARG A 155 16.29 -8.81 -11.82
CA ARG A 155 16.66 -8.36 -13.18
C ARG A 155 18.04 -7.68 -13.21
N GLU A 156 18.35 -6.89 -12.19
CA GLU A 156 19.64 -6.22 -11.99
C GLU A 156 20.75 -7.18 -11.53
N ARG A 157 20.42 -8.45 -11.25
CA ARG A 157 21.33 -9.48 -10.74
C ARG A 157 22.01 -9.11 -9.42
N THR A 158 21.37 -8.28 -8.60
CA THR A 158 21.80 -8.01 -7.23
C THR A 158 21.44 -9.13 -6.29
N VAL A 159 20.49 -9.97 -6.69
CA VAL A 159 20.14 -11.26 -6.06
C VAL A 159 19.97 -12.34 -7.13
N ASN A 160 20.16 -13.60 -6.75
CA ASN A 160 20.03 -14.75 -7.63
C ASN A 160 18.68 -15.46 -7.52
N ARG A 161 17.93 -15.17 -6.47
CA ARG A 161 16.66 -15.84 -6.16
C ARG A 161 15.64 -14.87 -5.58
N ILE A 162 14.36 -15.16 -5.84
CA ILE A 162 13.21 -14.52 -5.18
C ILE A 162 12.48 -15.60 -4.39
N ILE A 163 12.27 -15.38 -3.10
CA ILE A 163 11.55 -16.30 -2.21
C ILE A 163 10.39 -15.55 -1.58
N LEU A 164 9.17 -15.97 -1.92
CA LEU A 164 7.95 -15.43 -1.34
C LEU A 164 7.33 -16.44 -0.40
N THR A 165 7.03 -15.99 0.80
CA THR A 165 6.45 -16.86 1.81
C THR A 165 5.33 -16.17 2.57
N ARG A 166 4.38 -16.97 3.05
CA ARG A 166 3.23 -16.51 3.83
C ARG A 166 2.93 -17.55 4.91
N PRO A 167 2.54 -17.13 6.14
CA PRO A 167 2.03 -18.07 7.11
C PRO A 167 0.74 -18.70 6.56
N ALA A 168 0.68 -20.04 6.60
CA ALA A 168 -0.56 -20.73 6.33
C ALA A 168 -1.42 -20.60 7.60
N VAL A 169 -2.34 -19.63 7.60
CA VAL A 169 -3.30 -19.43 8.68
C VAL A 169 -4.66 -19.78 8.16
N GLU A 170 -5.34 -20.65 8.84
CA GLU A 170 -6.75 -20.89 8.65
C GLU A 170 -7.52 -19.96 9.58
N ALA A 171 -8.32 -19.07 9.02
CA ALA A 171 -9.30 -18.33 9.78
C ALA A 171 -10.37 -19.32 10.31
N GLY A 172 -10.09 -19.91 11.49
CA GLY A 172 -11.03 -20.84 12.14
C GLY A 172 -11.12 -22.25 11.55
N GLU A 173 -10.45 -22.54 10.43
CA GLU A 173 -10.44 -23.87 9.80
C GLU A 173 -9.11 -24.57 10.06
N ARG A 174 -9.15 -25.81 10.52
CA ARG A 174 -7.95 -26.66 10.62
C ARG A 174 -7.60 -27.16 9.22
N LEU A 175 -6.33 -27.07 8.77
CA LEU A 175 -5.80 -27.61 7.49
C LEU A 175 -6.28 -29.03 7.13
N GLY A 176 -6.92 -29.71 8.07
CA GLY A 176 -7.52 -31.02 7.87
C GLY A 176 -8.78 -31.09 7.01
N PHE A 177 -9.47 -29.98 6.74
CA PHE A 177 -10.78 -30.01 6.07
C PHE A 177 -10.73 -29.86 4.53
N LEU A 178 -9.64 -29.34 3.96
CA LEU A 178 -9.52 -29.27 2.50
C LEU A 178 -9.04 -30.62 1.92
N PRO A 179 -9.67 -31.16 0.87
CA PRO A 179 -9.19 -32.34 0.19
C PRO A 179 -7.91 -32.05 -0.60
N GLY A 180 -6.97 -32.99 -0.62
CA GLY A 180 -5.69 -32.88 -1.33
C GLY A 180 -4.47 -32.94 -0.43
N ASP A 181 -3.29 -32.95 -1.06
CA ASP A 181 -2.02 -32.85 -0.35
C ASP A 181 -1.81 -31.44 0.28
N LEU A 182 -0.81 -31.31 1.13
CA LEU A 182 -0.55 -30.06 1.87
C LEU A 182 -0.32 -28.87 0.92
N GLN A 183 0.27 -29.10 -0.24
CA GLN A 183 0.60 -28.11 -1.24
C GLN A 183 -0.66 -27.54 -1.91
N ASN A 184 -1.58 -28.39 -2.31
CA ASN A 184 -2.88 -27.99 -2.89
C ASN A 184 -3.76 -27.22 -1.87
N LYS A 185 -3.62 -27.50 -0.57
CA LYS A 185 -4.35 -26.80 0.49
C LYS A 185 -3.84 -25.39 0.76
N VAL A 186 -2.56 -25.16 0.55
CA VAL A 186 -1.91 -23.85 0.84
C VAL A 186 -1.91 -22.93 -0.39
N ASP A 187 -2.00 -23.50 -1.60
CA ASP A 187 -1.92 -22.75 -2.87
C ASP A 187 -2.92 -21.57 -2.97
N PRO A 188 -4.19 -21.69 -2.52
CA PRO A 188 -5.13 -20.56 -2.54
C PRO A 188 -4.64 -19.35 -1.73
N TYR A 189 -3.95 -19.57 -0.63
CA TYR A 189 -3.42 -18.49 0.22
C TYR A 189 -2.20 -17.80 -0.39
N LEU A 190 -1.49 -18.45 -1.30
CA LEU A 190 -0.34 -17.91 -2.00
C LEU A 190 -0.73 -17.18 -3.31
N ARG A 191 -1.98 -17.29 -3.75
CA ARG A 191 -2.47 -16.73 -5.00
C ARG A 191 -2.17 -15.24 -5.19
N PRO A 192 -2.35 -14.35 -4.20
CA PRO A 192 -2.01 -12.95 -4.36
C PRO A 192 -0.53 -12.70 -4.69
N LEU A 193 0.37 -13.58 -4.24
CA LEU A 193 1.79 -13.50 -4.55
C LEU A 193 2.07 -13.93 -6.00
N TYR A 194 1.39 -14.98 -6.47
CA TYR A 194 1.45 -15.40 -7.87
C TYR A 194 0.93 -14.32 -8.80
N ASP A 195 -0.21 -13.68 -8.47
CA ASP A 195 -0.81 -12.62 -9.28
C ASP A 195 0.14 -11.44 -9.44
N ALA A 196 0.82 -11.03 -8.38
CA ALA A 196 1.82 -9.98 -8.45
C ALA A 196 3.03 -10.36 -9.33
N LEU A 197 3.53 -11.60 -9.22
CA LEU A 197 4.62 -12.10 -10.06
C LEU A 197 4.20 -12.21 -11.53
N TYR A 198 2.97 -12.68 -11.81
CA TYR A 198 2.44 -12.75 -13.18
C TYR A 198 2.29 -11.39 -13.82
N ASP A 199 1.84 -10.38 -13.08
CA ASP A 199 1.76 -9.02 -13.60
C ASP A 199 3.15 -8.47 -13.99
N MET A 200 4.17 -8.76 -13.19
CA MET A 200 5.53 -8.23 -13.40
C MET A 200 6.38 -9.01 -14.40
N LEU A 201 6.24 -10.33 -14.44
CA LEU A 201 7.08 -11.20 -15.25
C LEU A 201 6.37 -11.81 -16.47
N GLY A 202 5.04 -11.88 -16.43
CA GLY A 202 4.26 -12.72 -17.32
C GLY A 202 4.29 -14.20 -16.90
N ALA A 203 3.24 -14.96 -17.26
CA ALA A 203 3.06 -16.33 -16.80
C ALA A 203 4.18 -17.27 -17.29
N GLU A 204 4.55 -17.19 -18.57
CA GLU A 204 5.59 -18.06 -19.15
C GLU A 204 6.98 -17.82 -18.51
N THR A 205 7.37 -16.54 -18.31
CA THR A 205 8.66 -16.21 -17.72
C THR A 205 8.72 -16.62 -16.27
N PHE A 206 7.63 -16.39 -15.53
CA PHE A 206 7.53 -16.83 -14.13
C PHE A 206 7.69 -18.36 -14.03
N GLN A 207 6.95 -19.13 -14.84
CA GLN A 207 7.02 -20.59 -14.84
C GLN A 207 8.45 -21.09 -15.08
N LYS A 208 9.16 -20.53 -16.07
CA LYS A 208 10.58 -20.86 -16.35
C LYS A 208 11.48 -20.63 -15.14
N TYR A 209 11.30 -19.51 -14.42
CA TYR A 209 12.10 -19.22 -13.24
C TYR A 209 11.73 -20.09 -12.04
N GLN A 210 10.46 -20.46 -11.91
CA GLN A 210 10.00 -21.40 -10.88
C GLN A 210 10.58 -22.80 -11.11
N GLU A 211 10.52 -23.34 -12.33
CA GLU A 211 11.11 -24.63 -12.70
C GLU A 211 12.62 -24.69 -12.47
N ARG A 212 13.32 -23.57 -12.65
CA ARG A 212 14.76 -23.44 -12.38
C ARG A 212 15.09 -23.23 -10.90
N GLY A 213 14.10 -23.09 -10.06
CA GLY A 213 14.28 -22.76 -8.64
C GLY A 213 14.79 -21.35 -8.35
N SER A 214 14.78 -20.46 -9.36
CA SER A 214 15.16 -19.04 -9.17
C SER A 214 14.06 -18.23 -8.52
N ILE A 215 12.78 -18.65 -8.64
CA ILE A 215 11.64 -18.08 -7.95
C ILE A 215 10.93 -19.20 -7.20
N GLU A 216 10.72 -19.00 -5.92
CA GLU A 216 10.05 -19.93 -5.03
C GLU A 216 8.89 -19.23 -4.32
N VAL A 217 7.70 -19.82 -4.35
CA VAL A 217 6.56 -19.40 -3.55
C VAL A 217 6.16 -20.56 -2.66
N ALA A 218 6.30 -20.41 -1.34
CA ALA A 218 6.14 -21.52 -0.40
C ALA A 218 5.58 -21.06 0.95
N PRO A 219 4.91 -21.95 1.71
CA PRO A 219 4.49 -21.67 3.08
C PRO A 219 5.68 -21.36 3.99
N LEU A 220 5.46 -20.51 4.98
CA LEU A 220 6.50 -20.11 5.96
C LEU A 220 7.17 -21.32 6.63
N ALA A 221 6.43 -22.40 6.89
CA ALA A 221 6.97 -23.62 7.51
C ALA A 221 8.15 -24.22 6.72
N TYR A 222 8.18 -24.04 5.39
CA TYR A 222 9.23 -24.59 4.52
C TYR A 222 10.55 -23.81 4.59
N MET A 223 10.57 -22.68 5.30
CA MET A 223 11.79 -21.91 5.55
C MET A 223 12.63 -22.48 6.70
N ARG A 224 12.07 -23.38 7.50
CA ARG A 224 12.74 -23.94 8.69
C ARG A 224 14.00 -24.74 8.30
N GLY A 225 15.12 -24.47 8.99
CA GLY A 225 16.39 -25.17 8.79
C GLY A 225 17.18 -24.74 7.55
N ARG A 226 16.71 -23.72 6.84
CA ARG A 226 17.39 -23.18 5.64
C ARG A 226 18.25 -21.97 5.99
N THR A 227 19.28 -21.72 5.18
CA THR A 227 19.98 -20.45 5.07
C THR A 227 19.76 -19.95 3.64
N LEU A 228 19.31 -18.74 3.48
CA LEU A 228 18.87 -18.19 2.19
C LEU A 228 19.89 -17.12 1.76
N ASP A 229 20.90 -17.56 1.02
CA ASP A 229 21.93 -16.67 0.47
C ASP A 229 21.50 -16.09 -0.89
N ASP A 230 22.04 -14.93 -1.25
CA ASP A 230 21.87 -14.22 -2.53
C ASP A 230 20.38 -14.11 -2.95
N SER A 231 19.51 -13.90 -1.99
CA SER A 231 18.06 -14.01 -2.17
C SER A 231 17.33 -12.73 -1.76
N PHE A 232 16.28 -12.37 -2.51
CA PHE A 232 15.29 -11.40 -2.06
C PHE A 232 14.10 -12.17 -1.47
N ILE A 233 13.89 -12.02 -0.18
CA ILE A 233 12.95 -12.84 0.59
C ILE A 233 11.80 -11.95 1.06
N ILE A 234 10.56 -12.36 0.79
CA ILE A 234 9.35 -11.63 1.20
C ILE A 234 8.52 -12.51 2.12
N LEU A 235 8.21 -12.02 3.32
CA LEU A 235 7.20 -12.60 4.21
C LEU A 235 5.97 -11.70 4.18
N ASP A 236 4.90 -12.21 3.56
CA ASP A 236 3.60 -11.52 3.50
C ASP A 236 2.66 -11.99 4.61
N GLU A 237 1.67 -11.13 4.98
CA GLU A 237 0.70 -11.36 6.07
C GLU A 237 1.36 -11.75 7.40
N ALA A 238 2.48 -11.11 7.69
CA ALA A 238 3.34 -11.44 8.82
C ALA A 238 2.68 -11.22 10.19
N GLN A 239 1.59 -10.45 10.27
CA GLN A 239 0.81 -10.30 11.51
C GLN A 239 0.26 -11.64 12.00
N ASN A 240 0.09 -12.60 11.09
CA ASN A 240 -0.41 -13.94 11.38
C ASN A 240 0.71 -14.95 11.71
N THR A 241 1.92 -14.50 11.98
CA THR A 241 2.99 -15.32 12.55
C THR A 241 2.99 -15.27 14.07
N THR A 242 3.41 -16.37 14.72
CA THR A 242 3.80 -16.32 16.14
C THR A 242 5.18 -15.70 16.30
N LYS A 243 5.57 -15.36 17.53
CA LYS A 243 6.92 -14.84 17.83
C LYS A 243 8.02 -15.82 17.41
N GLU A 244 7.80 -17.10 17.66
CA GLU A 244 8.74 -18.18 17.32
C GLU A 244 8.89 -18.31 15.80
N GLN A 245 7.78 -18.24 15.06
CA GLN A 245 7.78 -18.28 13.60
C GLN A 245 8.51 -17.06 13.02
N MET A 246 8.24 -15.86 13.54
CA MET A 246 8.93 -14.64 13.12
C MET A 246 10.43 -14.72 13.38
N LYS A 247 10.83 -15.13 14.57
CA LYS A 247 12.26 -15.34 14.92
C LYS A 247 12.88 -16.40 14.02
N MET A 248 12.21 -17.53 13.83
CA MET A 248 12.66 -18.58 12.91
C MET A 248 12.90 -18.04 11.51
N PHE A 249 11.99 -17.25 10.97
CA PHE A 249 12.10 -16.65 9.64
C PHE A 249 13.25 -15.65 9.53
N LEU A 250 13.35 -14.69 10.44
CA LEU A 250 14.40 -13.67 10.44
C LEU A 250 15.80 -14.26 10.48
N THR A 251 15.95 -15.42 11.18
CA THR A 251 17.23 -16.15 11.25
C THR A 251 17.54 -16.98 10.00
N ARG A 252 16.73 -16.90 8.94
CA ARG A 252 17.03 -17.50 7.61
C ARG A 252 17.88 -16.61 6.72
N LEU A 253 18.06 -15.35 7.09
CA LEU A 253 18.86 -14.40 6.35
C LEU A 253 20.27 -14.93 6.13
N GLY A 254 20.65 -15.11 4.89
CA GLY A 254 21.99 -15.48 4.45
C GLY A 254 22.77 -14.28 3.87
N PHE A 255 23.99 -14.52 3.47
CA PHE A 255 24.85 -13.49 2.87
C PHE A 255 24.29 -13.03 1.52
N GLY A 256 24.47 -11.74 1.19
CA GLY A 256 23.99 -11.16 -0.07
C GLY A 256 22.44 -11.08 -0.19
N SER A 257 21.72 -11.35 0.90
CA SER A 257 20.25 -11.42 0.89
C SER A 257 19.60 -10.19 1.48
N LYS A 258 18.35 -10.00 1.09
CA LYS A 258 17.46 -8.93 1.56
C LYS A 258 16.11 -9.52 2.00
N ILE A 259 15.60 -9.05 3.14
CA ILE A 259 14.28 -9.46 3.66
C ILE A 259 13.33 -8.27 3.64
N VAL A 260 12.14 -8.48 3.13
CA VAL A 260 11.01 -7.56 3.26
C VAL A 260 9.84 -8.28 3.95
N ILE A 261 9.34 -7.68 5.01
CA ILE A 261 8.21 -8.20 5.79
C ILE A 261 7.04 -7.26 5.62
N THR A 262 5.89 -7.79 5.24
CA THR A 262 4.65 -7.02 5.05
C THR A 262 3.55 -7.53 5.97
N GLY A 263 2.72 -6.61 6.48
CA GLY A 263 1.57 -7.01 7.29
C GLY A 263 0.71 -5.85 7.77
N ASP A 264 -0.46 -6.21 8.30
CA ASP A 264 -1.43 -5.31 8.89
C ASP A 264 -1.71 -5.71 10.33
N VAL A 265 -1.24 -4.91 11.28
CA VAL A 265 -1.40 -5.20 12.72
C VAL A 265 -2.85 -5.09 13.22
N THR A 266 -3.78 -4.65 12.36
CA THR A 266 -5.21 -4.60 12.67
C THR A 266 -5.96 -5.86 12.24
N GLN A 267 -5.38 -6.67 11.32
CA GLN A 267 -5.97 -7.89 10.76
C GLN A 267 -5.24 -9.13 11.26
N ILE A 268 -5.35 -9.42 12.55
CA ILE A 268 -4.70 -10.58 13.17
C ILE A 268 -5.72 -11.70 13.31
N ASP A 269 -5.46 -12.81 12.62
CA ASP A 269 -6.30 -14.02 12.63
C ASP A 269 -5.72 -15.13 13.56
N LEU A 270 -4.75 -14.79 14.40
CA LEU A 270 -4.20 -15.72 15.38
C LEU A 270 -5.20 -15.98 16.51
N PRO A 271 -5.19 -17.17 17.11
CA PRO A 271 -5.91 -17.43 18.35
C PRO A 271 -5.57 -16.43 19.46
N ASP A 272 -6.55 -16.13 20.32
CA ASP A 272 -6.45 -15.09 21.37
C ASP A 272 -5.29 -15.31 22.35
N ASP A 273 -4.85 -16.54 22.54
CA ASP A 273 -3.72 -16.93 23.40
C ASP A 273 -2.35 -16.65 22.75
N LYS A 274 -2.29 -16.27 21.46
CA LYS A 274 -1.04 -16.04 20.73
C LYS A 274 -0.82 -14.57 20.41
N THR A 275 0.41 -14.13 20.63
CA THR A 275 0.84 -12.77 20.28
C THR A 275 1.40 -12.74 18.86
N SER A 276 0.99 -11.76 18.06
CA SER A 276 1.51 -11.54 16.72
C SER A 276 3.03 -11.32 16.73
N GLY A 277 3.73 -12.14 15.95
CA GLY A 277 5.17 -12.02 15.73
C GLY A 277 5.57 -10.71 15.06
N LEU A 278 4.71 -10.16 14.18
CA LEU A 278 4.95 -8.86 13.57
C LEU A 278 4.92 -7.72 14.61
N LYS A 279 3.94 -7.71 15.50
CA LYS A 279 3.88 -6.70 16.59
C LYS A 279 5.12 -6.77 17.48
N ASP A 280 5.57 -7.99 17.81
CA ASP A 280 6.76 -8.21 18.63
C ASP A 280 8.02 -7.77 17.88
N ALA A 281 8.18 -8.14 16.60
CA ALA A 281 9.32 -7.78 15.76
C ALA A 281 9.46 -6.26 15.62
N VAL A 282 8.38 -5.55 15.34
CA VAL A 282 8.36 -4.07 15.25
C VAL A 282 8.85 -3.42 16.55
N ARG A 283 8.55 -4.02 17.71
CA ARG A 283 8.99 -3.50 19.00
C ARG A 283 10.44 -3.84 19.32
N VAL A 284 10.86 -5.07 19.02
CA VAL A 284 12.18 -5.60 19.44
C VAL A 284 13.30 -5.17 18.51
N LEU A 285 12.99 -5.00 17.21
CA LEU A 285 13.98 -4.68 16.17
C LEU A 285 14.11 -3.17 15.89
N ASP A 286 13.32 -2.35 16.57
CA ASP A 286 13.39 -0.90 16.39
C ASP A 286 14.75 -0.36 16.85
N GLY A 287 15.37 0.49 16.01
CA GLY A 287 16.69 1.07 16.27
C GLY A 287 17.88 0.16 15.93
N ILE A 288 17.67 -1.08 15.46
CA ILE A 288 18.79 -1.92 14.98
C ILE A 288 19.27 -1.37 13.62
N LYS A 289 20.58 -1.16 13.51
CA LYS A 289 21.21 -0.70 12.26
C LYS A 289 20.87 -1.68 11.13
N ASP A 290 20.57 -1.14 9.93
CA ASP A 290 20.24 -1.89 8.71
C ASP A 290 18.89 -2.64 8.76
N ILE A 291 18.05 -2.31 9.74
CA ILE A 291 16.64 -2.70 9.82
C ILE A 291 15.79 -1.44 9.76
N ALA A 292 14.87 -1.36 8.81
CA ALA A 292 13.93 -0.25 8.68
C ALA A 292 12.49 -0.69 8.97
N ILE A 293 11.77 0.11 9.76
CA ILE A 293 10.35 -0.08 10.04
C ILE A 293 9.58 1.05 9.37
N CYS A 294 8.80 0.72 8.36
CA CYS A 294 8.00 1.66 7.59
C CYS A 294 6.52 1.52 7.96
N ARG A 295 5.91 2.61 8.41
CA ARG A 295 4.48 2.67 8.74
C ARG A 295 3.75 3.40 7.62
N LEU A 296 2.89 2.67 6.90
CA LEU A 296 1.96 3.24 5.94
C LEU A 296 0.62 3.51 6.65
N SER A 297 -0.07 4.54 6.22
CA SER A 297 -1.32 5.02 6.83
C SER A 297 -2.51 4.83 5.89
N ALA A 298 -3.69 5.21 6.34
CA ALA A 298 -4.89 5.25 5.50
C ALA A 298 -4.72 6.20 4.28
N ALA A 299 -3.89 7.25 4.39
CA ALA A 299 -3.56 8.14 3.28
C ALA A 299 -2.78 7.44 2.14
N ASP A 300 -2.11 6.32 2.46
CA ASP A 300 -1.36 5.54 1.46
C ASP A 300 -2.22 4.46 0.76
N VAL A 301 -3.51 4.37 1.07
CA VAL A 301 -4.42 3.40 0.45
C VAL A 301 -4.71 3.79 -0.99
N VAL A 302 -4.37 2.91 -1.92
CA VAL A 302 -4.62 3.06 -3.36
C VAL A 302 -5.65 2.03 -3.78
N ARG A 303 -6.91 2.44 -3.80
CA ARG A 303 -8.06 1.57 -4.13
C ARG A 303 -9.03 2.26 -5.07
N HIS A 304 -9.86 1.46 -5.74
CA HIS A 304 -10.98 2.00 -6.50
C HIS A 304 -11.93 2.77 -5.56
N ALA A 305 -12.41 3.95 -5.98
CA ALA A 305 -13.25 4.83 -5.16
C ALA A 305 -14.46 4.10 -4.58
N LEU A 306 -15.18 3.33 -5.39
CA LEU A 306 -16.33 2.54 -4.95
C LEU A 306 -15.96 1.52 -3.84
N VAL A 307 -14.77 0.91 -3.91
CA VAL A 307 -14.33 -0.02 -2.86
C VAL A 307 -14.09 0.73 -1.55
N GLN A 308 -13.56 1.95 -1.60
CA GLN A 308 -13.41 2.79 -0.41
C GLN A 308 -14.76 3.18 0.19
N GLU A 309 -15.74 3.52 -0.64
CA GLU A 309 -17.11 3.82 -0.19
C GLU A 309 -17.80 2.61 0.47
N ILE A 310 -17.62 1.41 -0.10
CA ILE A 310 -18.13 0.16 0.49
C ILE A 310 -17.52 -0.05 1.87
N ILE A 311 -16.20 0.07 2.03
CA ILE A 311 -15.53 -0.11 3.32
C ILE A 311 -16.06 0.89 4.34
N ASN A 312 -16.11 2.18 3.98
CA ASN A 312 -16.62 3.22 4.85
C ASN A 312 -18.08 2.98 5.28
N ALA A 313 -18.90 2.42 4.39
CA ALA A 313 -20.29 2.08 4.70
C ALA A 313 -20.39 0.93 5.73
N TYR A 314 -19.56 -0.11 5.58
CA TYR A 314 -19.50 -1.22 6.54
C TYR A 314 -18.96 -0.77 7.91
N GLU A 315 -17.90 0.03 7.95
CA GLU A 315 -17.34 0.58 9.19
C GLU A 315 -18.36 1.44 9.95
N LYS A 316 -19.09 2.33 9.25
CA LYS A 316 -20.19 3.11 9.84
C LYS A 316 -21.31 2.23 10.38
N SER A 317 -21.62 1.12 9.72
CA SER A 317 -22.63 0.16 10.17
C SER A 317 -22.19 -0.56 11.45
N ALA A 318 -20.93 -1.02 11.50
CA ALA A 318 -20.36 -1.69 12.68
C ALA A 318 -20.35 -0.76 13.90
N GLN A 319 -19.90 0.49 13.75
CA GLN A 319 -19.91 1.49 14.83
C GLN A 319 -21.31 1.77 15.38
N LYS A 320 -22.34 1.80 14.51
CA LYS A 320 -23.73 1.97 14.94
C LYS A 320 -24.22 0.78 15.75
N GLN A 321 -23.83 -0.44 15.41
CA GLN A 321 -24.20 -1.66 16.14
C GLN A 321 -23.55 -1.70 17.53
N ASP A 322 -22.28 -1.32 17.65
CA ASP A 322 -21.58 -1.27 18.94
C ASP A 322 -22.16 -0.18 19.86
N ASN A 323 -22.46 1.00 19.34
CA ASN A 323 -23.12 2.05 20.10
C ASN A 323 -24.53 1.64 20.59
N ASN A 324 -25.27 0.86 19.79
CA ASN A 324 -26.57 0.33 20.20
C ASN A 324 -26.46 -0.75 21.28
N LYS A 325 -25.42 -1.59 21.25
CA LYS A 325 -25.14 -2.59 22.30
C LYS A 325 -24.77 -1.93 23.64
N VAL A 326 -23.94 -0.88 23.59
CA VAL A 326 -23.57 -0.11 24.79
C VAL A 326 -24.80 0.57 25.41
N ASN A 327 -25.64 1.19 24.58
CA ASN A 327 -26.87 1.85 25.06
C ASN A 327 -27.95 0.87 25.59
N SER A 328 -28.04 -0.33 25.03
CA SER A 328 -28.97 -1.37 25.53
C SER A 328 -28.48 -2.00 26.83
N GLY A 329 -27.16 -2.13 27.03
CA GLY A 329 -26.55 -2.60 28.27
C GLY A 329 -26.74 -1.63 29.45
N PHE A 330 -26.77 -0.33 29.19
CA PHE A 330 -27.07 0.69 30.24
C PHE A 330 -28.53 0.71 30.65
N LYS A 331 -29.48 0.49 29.72
CA LYS A 331 -30.94 0.44 30.07
C LYS A 331 -31.32 -0.82 30.86
N GLY A 332 -30.55 -1.91 30.77
CA GLY A 332 -30.84 -3.15 31.54
C GLY A 332 -30.40 -3.08 32.99
N LYS A 333 -29.45 -2.22 33.38
CA LYS A 333 -28.97 -2.09 34.77
C LYS A 333 -29.88 -1.22 35.68
N TYR A 334 -30.71 -0.38 35.10
CA TYR A 334 -31.62 0.48 35.87
C TYR A 334 -33.04 -0.11 36.13
N LYS A 335 -33.36 -1.30 35.54
CA LYS A 335 -34.66 -1.97 35.76
C LYS A 335 -34.65 -3.09 36.83
N ARG A 336 -33.55 -3.25 37.61
CA ARG A 336 -33.44 -4.25 38.68
C ARG A 336 -33.26 -3.63 40.07
N LYS A 337 -33.89 -2.52 40.36
CA LYS A 337 -34.08 -2.03 41.73
C LYS A 337 -35.45 -1.34 41.78
N ASN A 338 -36.51 -2.11 41.91
CA ASN A 338 -37.76 -1.77 42.57
C ASN A 338 -38.43 -3.08 42.93
#